data_fb3a4ef3f0797ba249c89071ef11a872
#
_entry.id   fb3a4ef3f0797ba249c89071ef11a872
#
_cell.length_a   1.000
_cell.length_b   1.000
_cell.length_c   1.000
_cell.angle_alpha   90.00
_cell.angle_beta   90.00
_cell.angle_gamma   90.00
#
_symmetry.space_group_name_H-M   'P 1'
#
loop_
_entity.id
_entity.type
_entity.pdbx_description
1 polymer ?
#
loop_
_entity_poly.entity_id
_entity_poly.type
_entity_poly.pdbx_seq_one_letter_code
_entity_poly.pdbx_strand_id
1 'polypeptide(L)'
;PMIIGRNFLVKINANIGNSAVTSSVEEEIEKMVWAIRWGADTVMDLSTGRNIHNTREWILRNSPVPIGTVPIYQALEKVNGKAEDLTWEIFRDTLIEQAEQGVDYFTIHAGVLLRYVPMTAKRMTGIVSRGGSIHAKWCLSHHQENFAYTHFEEICEIMKAYDVAFSLGDGLRPGSIADANDEAQFAELETLGELTKIAWQHDVQVMIEGPGHVPMHMIQENMEKQLKECQEAPFYTLGPLTTDIAPGYDHITSGIGAAMIGWYGCAMLCYVTPKEHLGLPTKEDVKVGVVTYKIAAHAADLAKGHPGAQARDNALSKARFEFRWEDQFNLSLDPDTARSYHDATLPDNAAKVAHFCSMCGPHFCSMKITQDVRDYAAQKQLEEQQAIQIGMKEKSEEFKKAGSEIYL
;
A
#
# COMPACT_ATOMS: atom_id res chain seq x y z
N PRO A 1 6.42 -14.37 -12.66
CA PRO A 1 5.92 -13.14 -13.26
C PRO A 1 4.76 -12.59 -12.42
N MET A 2 4.68 -11.28 -12.30
CA MET A 2 3.63 -10.58 -11.57
C MET A 2 2.85 -9.69 -12.54
N ILE A 3 1.54 -9.60 -12.34
CA ILE A 3 0.68 -8.73 -13.14
C ILE A 3 0.13 -7.62 -12.24
N ILE A 4 0.42 -6.37 -12.60
CA ILE A 4 -0.18 -5.18 -12.00
C ILE A 4 -1.32 -4.75 -12.94
N GLY A 5 -2.54 -4.80 -12.46
CA GLY A 5 -3.70 -4.49 -13.28
C GLY A 5 -5.01 -4.55 -12.51
N ARG A 6 -5.97 -3.77 -12.95
CA ARG A 6 -7.28 -3.54 -12.34
C ARG A 6 -8.05 -4.83 -12.04
N ASN A 7 -7.96 -5.82 -12.93
CA ASN A 7 -8.71 -7.08 -12.84
C ASN A 7 -7.97 -8.19 -12.09
N PHE A 8 -6.79 -7.89 -11.56
CA PHE A 8 -5.97 -8.82 -10.78
C PHE A 8 -5.99 -8.45 -9.30
N LEU A 9 -5.41 -9.31 -8.46
CA LEU A 9 -5.22 -8.99 -7.04
C LEU A 9 -4.42 -7.69 -6.90
N VAL A 10 -4.86 -6.81 -6.02
CA VAL A 10 -4.18 -5.54 -5.72
C VAL A 10 -2.78 -5.84 -5.18
N LYS A 11 -1.77 -5.19 -5.77
CA LYS A 11 -0.36 -5.34 -5.40
C LYS A 11 0.05 -4.29 -4.37
N ILE A 12 1.12 -4.59 -3.65
CA ILE A 12 1.69 -3.72 -2.63
C ILE A 12 3.14 -3.41 -2.96
N ASN A 13 3.46 -2.13 -3.03
CA ASN A 13 4.84 -1.66 -3.08
C ASN A 13 5.29 -1.17 -1.70
N ALA A 14 6.50 -1.53 -1.29
CA ALA A 14 7.16 -0.99 -0.13
C ALA A 14 8.31 -0.04 -0.55
N ASN A 15 8.31 1.18 -0.01
CA ASN A 15 9.41 2.12 -0.21
C ASN A 15 10.48 1.91 0.85
N ILE A 16 11.72 1.79 0.41
CA ILE A 16 12.92 1.81 1.26
C ILE A 16 13.87 2.88 0.74
N GLY A 17 14.98 3.06 1.38
CA GLY A 17 16.02 3.97 0.92
C GLY A 17 16.64 4.75 2.07
N ASN A 18 17.95 4.94 2.02
CA ASN A 18 18.68 5.74 2.99
C ASN A 18 18.50 7.23 2.73
N SER A 19 18.85 8.02 3.75
CA SER A 19 18.95 9.47 3.61
C SER A 19 20.37 9.95 3.93
N ALA A 20 20.64 11.22 3.67
CA ALA A 20 21.95 11.81 3.98
C ALA A 20 22.30 11.78 5.49
N VAL A 21 21.33 11.56 6.36
CA VAL A 21 21.47 11.63 7.82
C VAL A 21 21.31 10.29 8.53
N THR A 22 20.73 9.27 7.87
CA THR A 22 20.46 7.99 8.55
C THR A 22 20.31 6.84 7.56
N SER A 23 20.53 5.65 8.08
CA SER A 23 20.44 4.33 7.47
C SER A 23 21.66 3.94 6.61
N SER A 24 22.10 2.72 6.77
CA SER A 24 23.17 2.09 6.02
C SER A 24 22.63 1.21 4.89
N VAL A 25 23.50 0.73 4.01
CA VAL A 25 23.12 -0.22 2.94
C VAL A 25 22.59 -1.51 3.55
N GLU A 26 23.21 -2.00 4.62
CA GLU A 26 22.79 -3.22 5.33
C GLU A 26 21.39 -3.08 5.93
N GLU A 27 21.10 -1.93 6.54
CA GLU A 27 19.76 -1.65 7.09
C GLU A 27 18.70 -1.59 6.00
N GLU A 28 19.02 -1.03 4.82
CA GLU A 28 18.09 -1.00 3.68
C GLU A 28 17.82 -2.40 3.12
N ILE A 29 18.84 -3.26 3.05
CA ILE A 29 18.67 -4.66 2.66
C ILE A 29 17.80 -5.41 3.69
N GLU A 30 18.02 -5.21 4.99
CA GLU A 30 17.16 -5.79 6.01
C GLU A 30 15.70 -5.36 5.88
N LYS A 31 15.46 -4.07 5.64
CA LYS A 31 14.11 -3.54 5.40
C LYS A 31 13.47 -4.17 4.17
N MET A 32 14.21 -4.29 3.07
CA MET A 32 13.75 -4.94 1.85
C MET A 32 13.34 -6.38 2.10
N VAL A 33 14.22 -7.19 2.69
CA VAL A 33 13.96 -8.60 3.02
C VAL A 33 12.74 -8.71 3.93
N TRP A 34 12.63 -7.79 4.90
CA TRP A 34 11.51 -7.75 5.83
C TRP A 34 10.19 -7.38 5.12
N ALA A 35 10.20 -6.38 4.24
CA ALA A 35 9.04 -6.01 3.43
C ALA A 35 8.52 -7.19 2.59
N ILE A 36 9.44 -7.89 1.91
CA ILE A 36 9.12 -9.05 1.07
C ILE A 36 8.57 -10.21 1.91
N ARG A 37 9.19 -10.49 3.06
CA ARG A 37 8.70 -11.51 4.00
C ARG A 37 7.25 -11.27 4.41
N TRP A 38 6.84 -10.02 4.61
CA TRP A 38 5.48 -9.67 5.01
C TRP A 38 4.52 -9.46 3.85
N GLY A 39 5.00 -9.60 2.64
CA GLY A 39 4.16 -9.69 1.45
C GLY A 39 4.16 -8.48 0.52
N ALA A 40 5.21 -7.64 0.55
CA ALA A 40 5.41 -6.66 -0.50
C ALA A 40 5.63 -7.37 -1.84
N ASP A 41 4.89 -6.93 -2.85
CA ASP A 41 4.95 -7.49 -4.21
C ASP A 41 6.05 -6.83 -5.04
N THR A 42 6.37 -5.56 -4.75
CA THR A 42 7.48 -4.78 -5.32
C THR A 42 8.15 -3.96 -4.21
N VAL A 43 9.35 -3.49 -4.48
CA VAL A 43 10.07 -2.57 -3.60
C VAL A 43 10.61 -1.41 -4.43
N MET A 44 10.51 -0.17 -3.90
CA MET A 44 11.16 0.99 -4.50
C MET A 44 12.32 1.46 -3.64
N ASP A 45 13.47 1.68 -4.28
CA ASP A 45 14.61 2.36 -3.68
C ASP A 45 14.47 3.88 -3.86
N LEU A 46 14.16 4.56 -2.78
CA LEU A 46 14.03 6.03 -2.71
C LEU A 46 15.26 6.69 -2.07
N SER A 47 16.42 6.06 -2.12
CA SER A 47 17.66 6.57 -1.52
C SER A 47 17.98 7.98 -2.00
N THR A 48 18.30 8.85 -1.05
CA THR A 48 18.72 10.26 -1.26
C THR A 48 20.03 10.57 -0.56
N GLY A 49 20.68 9.56 0.02
CA GLY A 49 21.98 9.65 0.67
C GLY A 49 23.12 9.71 -0.33
N ARG A 50 24.34 9.51 0.18
CA ARG A 50 25.53 9.37 -0.67
C ARG A 50 25.60 7.95 -1.25
N ASN A 51 26.23 7.81 -2.43
CA ASN A 51 26.44 6.53 -3.10
C ASN A 51 25.13 5.79 -3.43
N ILE A 52 24.15 6.50 -3.98
CA ILE A 52 22.87 5.92 -4.44
C ILE A 52 23.12 4.74 -5.36
N HIS A 53 24.06 4.84 -6.28
CA HIS A 53 24.46 3.75 -7.18
C HIS A 53 24.79 2.45 -6.44
N ASN A 54 25.68 2.50 -5.44
CA ASN A 54 26.09 1.31 -4.69
C ASN A 54 24.96 0.75 -3.83
N THR A 55 24.16 1.60 -3.21
CA THR A 55 23.00 1.17 -2.42
C THR A 55 22.03 0.36 -3.30
N ARG A 56 21.70 0.89 -4.47
CA ARG A 56 20.84 0.23 -5.45
C ARG A 56 21.41 -1.09 -5.94
N GLU A 57 22.72 -1.13 -6.24
CA GLU A 57 23.41 -2.35 -6.67
C GLU A 57 23.21 -3.50 -5.66
N TRP A 58 23.34 -3.21 -4.37
CA TRP A 58 23.10 -4.19 -3.32
C TRP A 58 21.62 -4.57 -3.17
N ILE A 59 20.71 -3.62 -3.31
CA ILE A 59 19.26 -3.88 -3.29
C ILE A 59 18.89 -4.81 -4.43
N LEU A 60 19.29 -4.50 -5.67
CA LEU A 60 18.99 -5.31 -6.86
C LEU A 60 19.52 -6.74 -6.74
N ARG A 61 20.77 -6.91 -6.27
CA ARG A 61 21.39 -8.25 -6.09
C ARG A 61 20.69 -9.12 -5.08
N ASN A 62 20.00 -8.54 -4.10
CA ASN A 62 19.35 -9.28 -3.02
C ASN A 62 17.82 -9.34 -3.14
N SER A 63 17.23 -8.75 -4.17
CA SER A 63 15.79 -8.71 -4.34
C SER A 63 15.27 -9.84 -5.22
N PRO A 64 14.32 -10.65 -4.75
CA PRO A 64 13.56 -11.60 -5.56
C PRO A 64 12.31 -10.99 -6.18
N VAL A 65 12.01 -9.71 -5.94
CA VAL A 65 10.84 -8.98 -6.46
C VAL A 65 11.30 -7.79 -7.31
N PRO A 66 10.44 -7.27 -8.20
CA PRO A 66 10.78 -6.09 -9.00
C PRO A 66 11.18 -4.89 -8.16
N ILE A 67 12.20 -4.17 -8.61
CA ILE A 67 12.72 -2.96 -7.98
C ILE A 67 12.40 -1.75 -8.85
N GLY A 68 11.75 -0.76 -8.22
CA GLY A 68 11.55 0.56 -8.82
C GLY A 68 12.49 1.61 -8.24
N THR A 69 12.73 2.68 -9.01
CA THR A 69 13.53 3.82 -8.56
C THR A 69 12.94 5.15 -9.02
N VAL A 70 13.50 6.24 -8.49
CA VAL A 70 13.19 7.61 -8.91
C VAL A 70 14.48 8.25 -9.45
N PRO A 71 14.81 8.11 -10.73
CA PRO A 71 16.13 8.45 -11.28
C PRO A 71 16.56 9.90 -11.06
N ILE A 72 15.60 10.84 -10.96
CA ILE A 72 15.87 12.24 -10.72
C ILE A 72 16.62 12.48 -9.38
N TYR A 73 16.50 11.56 -8.38
CA TYR A 73 17.20 11.69 -7.11
C TYR A 73 18.71 11.48 -7.28
N GLN A 74 19.12 10.50 -8.07
CA GLN A 74 20.53 10.28 -8.38
C GLN A 74 21.07 11.36 -9.36
N ALA A 75 20.26 11.80 -10.32
CA ALA A 75 20.64 12.92 -11.17
C ALA A 75 20.90 14.19 -10.33
N LEU A 76 20.06 14.44 -9.30
CA LEU A 76 20.25 15.54 -8.37
C LEU A 76 21.50 15.38 -7.50
N GLU A 77 21.84 14.13 -7.07
CA GLU A 77 23.11 13.85 -6.39
C GLU A 77 24.31 14.23 -7.24
N LYS A 78 24.29 13.88 -8.55
CA LYS A 78 25.37 14.18 -9.51
C LYS A 78 25.66 15.69 -9.66
N VAL A 79 24.66 16.54 -9.40
CA VAL A 79 24.77 18.00 -9.42
C VAL A 79 24.81 18.62 -8.00
N ASN A 80 25.23 17.82 -6.99
CA ASN A 80 25.37 18.26 -5.59
C ASN A 80 24.09 18.92 -5.00
N GLY A 81 22.93 18.43 -5.38
CA GLY A 81 21.63 18.87 -4.85
C GLY A 81 21.09 20.17 -5.46
N LYS A 82 21.69 20.68 -6.51
CA LYS A 82 21.25 21.92 -7.17
C LYS A 82 20.35 21.57 -8.36
N ALA A 83 19.04 21.69 -8.18
CA ALA A 83 18.08 21.36 -9.22
C ALA A 83 18.26 22.18 -10.50
N GLU A 84 18.70 23.44 -10.37
CA GLU A 84 19.01 24.34 -11.47
C GLU A 84 20.19 23.91 -12.35
N ASP A 85 21.10 23.08 -11.83
CA ASP A 85 22.26 22.58 -12.57
C ASP A 85 21.96 21.25 -13.31
N LEU A 86 20.73 20.70 -13.18
CA LEU A 86 20.32 19.54 -13.93
C LEU A 86 20.23 19.82 -15.42
N THR A 87 20.63 18.87 -16.25
CA THR A 87 20.45 18.90 -17.70
C THR A 87 19.80 17.61 -18.18
N TRP A 88 19.25 17.63 -19.40
CA TRP A 88 18.74 16.44 -20.04
C TRP A 88 19.79 15.32 -20.12
N GLU A 89 21.02 15.66 -20.49
CA GLU A 89 22.11 14.69 -20.65
C GLU A 89 22.41 13.98 -19.32
N ILE A 90 22.50 14.71 -18.19
CA ILE A 90 22.70 14.11 -16.87
C ILE A 90 21.57 13.17 -16.52
N PHE A 91 20.33 13.58 -16.80
CA PHE A 91 19.16 12.75 -16.51
C PHE A 91 19.12 11.52 -17.41
N ARG A 92 19.31 11.69 -18.72
CA ARG A 92 19.39 10.58 -19.70
C ARG A 92 20.46 9.56 -19.30
N ASP A 93 21.67 10.00 -19.01
CA ASP A 93 22.77 9.11 -18.63
C ASP A 93 22.50 8.41 -17.31
N THR A 94 21.74 9.03 -16.41
CA THR A 94 21.28 8.40 -15.18
C THR A 94 20.20 7.32 -15.43
N LEU A 95 19.29 7.55 -16.38
CA LEU A 95 18.31 6.52 -16.79
C LEU A 95 19.02 5.28 -17.34
N ILE A 96 19.98 5.49 -18.25
CA ILE A 96 20.75 4.40 -18.85
C ILE A 96 21.54 3.63 -17.78
N GLU A 97 22.24 4.34 -16.91
CA GLU A 97 22.99 3.73 -15.80
C GLU A 97 22.11 2.85 -14.91
N GLN A 98 20.91 3.31 -14.54
CA GLN A 98 20.00 2.53 -13.71
C GLN A 98 19.37 1.35 -14.47
N ALA A 99 19.08 1.53 -15.74
CA ALA A 99 18.59 0.45 -16.60
C ALA A 99 19.64 -0.66 -16.78
N GLU A 100 20.93 -0.29 -16.97
CA GLU A 100 22.06 -1.24 -17.04
C GLU A 100 22.27 -1.99 -15.72
N GLN A 101 21.94 -1.40 -14.58
CA GLN A 101 21.97 -2.10 -13.29
C GLN A 101 20.83 -3.12 -13.14
N GLY A 102 19.78 -3.04 -13.96
CA GLY A 102 18.65 -3.97 -13.94
C GLY A 102 17.44 -3.51 -13.12
N VAL A 103 17.21 -2.21 -13.01
CA VAL A 103 15.98 -1.68 -12.41
C VAL A 103 14.78 -2.01 -13.30
N ASP A 104 13.68 -2.43 -12.69
CA ASP A 104 12.49 -2.94 -13.41
C ASP A 104 11.53 -1.81 -13.83
N TYR A 105 11.43 -0.73 -13.07
CA TYR A 105 10.58 0.41 -13.42
C TYR A 105 11.08 1.74 -12.86
N PHE A 106 10.82 2.82 -13.59
CA PHE A 106 11.22 4.18 -13.21
C PHE A 106 10.03 5.08 -12.93
N THR A 107 10.10 5.81 -11.81
CA THR A 107 9.20 6.95 -11.59
C THR A 107 9.73 8.18 -12.34
N ILE A 108 8.96 8.64 -13.32
CA ILE A 108 9.30 9.78 -14.19
C ILE A 108 8.21 10.85 -14.04
N HIS A 109 8.57 12.01 -13.49
CA HIS A 109 7.65 13.13 -13.25
C HIS A 109 7.50 14.04 -14.50
N ALA A 110 7.19 13.46 -15.65
CA ALA A 110 7.07 14.18 -16.91
C ALA A 110 5.81 15.05 -17.00
N GLY A 111 4.80 14.78 -16.13
CA GLY A 111 3.55 15.55 -16.10
C GLY A 111 3.63 16.90 -15.39
N VAL A 112 4.74 17.21 -14.71
CA VAL A 112 4.95 18.50 -14.04
C VAL A 112 5.31 19.55 -15.06
N LEU A 113 4.31 20.23 -15.61
CA LEU A 113 4.51 21.25 -16.63
C LEU A 113 4.62 22.66 -16.04
N LEU A 114 5.44 23.51 -16.68
CA LEU A 114 5.65 24.89 -16.24
C LEU A 114 4.33 25.64 -16.02
N ARG A 115 3.34 25.44 -16.91
CA ARG A 115 2.03 26.07 -16.82
C ARG A 115 1.19 25.64 -15.63
N TYR A 116 1.47 24.47 -15.01
CA TYR A 116 0.73 23.94 -13.86
C TYR A 116 1.31 24.39 -12.51
N VAL A 117 2.58 24.77 -12.49
CA VAL A 117 3.25 25.19 -11.24
C VAL A 117 2.51 26.34 -10.54
N PRO A 118 2.06 27.41 -11.24
CA PRO A 118 1.30 28.49 -10.61
C PRO A 118 -0.03 28.07 -9.99
N MET A 119 -0.66 26.97 -10.47
CA MET A 119 -1.93 26.46 -9.93
C MET A 119 -1.78 25.97 -8.49
N THR A 120 -0.56 25.57 -8.09
CA THR A 120 -0.28 25.08 -6.73
C THR A 120 -0.07 26.19 -5.70
N ALA A 121 -0.02 27.46 -6.13
CA ALA A 121 0.34 28.59 -5.25
C ALA A 121 -0.66 28.85 -4.11
N LYS A 122 -1.91 28.40 -4.26
CA LYS A 122 -2.97 28.56 -3.25
C LYS A 122 -3.16 27.31 -2.36
N ARG A 123 -2.42 26.23 -2.62
CA ARG A 123 -2.51 24.99 -1.85
C ARG A 123 -2.06 25.21 -0.41
N MET A 124 -2.64 24.45 0.50
CA MET A 124 -2.24 24.38 1.89
C MET A 124 -0.79 23.90 2.02
N THR A 125 -0.39 22.90 1.20
CA THR A 125 0.92 22.24 1.29
C THR A 125 1.80 22.41 0.06
N GLY A 126 1.33 23.15 -0.98
CA GLY A 126 2.11 23.41 -2.20
C GLY A 126 2.43 22.14 -3.00
N ILE A 127 3.71 21.94 -3.37
CA ILE A 127 4.20 20.76 -4.11
C ILE A 127 4.97 19.88 -3.13
N VAL A 128 4.37 18.77 -2.70
CA VAL A 128 4.96 17.86 -1.68
C VAL A 128 5.77 16.72 -2.27
N SER A 129 5.59 16.41 -3.55
CA SER A 129 6.41 15.43 -4.25
C SER A 129 7.85 15.93 -4.38
N ARG A 130 8.82 15.12 -3.92
CA ARG A 130 10.25 15.45 -4.07
C ARG A 130 10.64 15.61 -5.55
N GLY A 131 10.26 14.64 -6.39
CA GLY A 131 10.50 14.74 -7.83
C GLY A 131 9.75 15.89 -8.47
N GLY A 132 8.48 16.09 -8.10
CA GLY A 132 7.68 17.21 -8.58
C GLY A 132 8.27 18.58 -8.26
N SER A 133 8.75 18.77 -7.01
CA SER A 133 9.39 20.03 -6.59
C SER A 133 10.73 20.28 -7.26
N ILE A 134 11.53 19.23 -7.55
CA ILE A 134 12.78 19.35 -8.31
C ILE A 134 12.49 19.85 -9.73
N HIS A 135 11.57 19.20 -10.45
CA HIS A 135 11.19 19.63 -11.80
C HIS A 135 10.56 21.02 -11.82
N ALA A 136 9.66 21.33 -10.87
CA ALA A 136 9.06 22.66 -10.77
C ALA A 136 10.12 23.75 -10.54
N LYS A 137 11.08 23.52 -9.65
CA LYS A 137 12.20 24.43 -9.42
C LYS A 137 13.04 24.62 -10.69
N TRP A 138 13.35 23.54 -11.40
CA TRP A 138 14.08 23.59 -12.66
C TRP A 138 13.35 24.43 -13.72
N CYS A 139 12.05 24.13 -13.93
CA CYS A 139 11.21 24.88 -14.90
C CYS A 139 11.19 26.38 -14.61
N LEU A 140 11.02 26.75 -13.32
CA LEU A 140 11.00 28.16 -12.92
C LEU A 140 12.36 28.84 -13.07
N SER A 141 13.47 28.14 -12.75
CA SER A 141 14.82 28.71 -12.84
C SER A 141 15.25 28.97 -14.28
N HIS A 142 14.84 28.09 -15.20
CA HIS A 142 15.22 28.19 -16.62
C HIS A 142 14.16 28.88 -17.49
N HIS A 143 12.94 29.13 -16.97
CA HIS A 143 11.80 29.58 -17.76
C HIS A 143 11.54 28.68 -18.98
N GLN A 144 11.73 27.35 -18.80
CA GLN A 144 11.58 26.33 -19.82
C GLN A 144 10.67 25.21 -19.34
N GLU A 145 10.11 24.48 -20.30
CA GLU A 145 9.30 23.32 -20.00
C GLU A 145 10.15 22.17 -19.48
N ASN A 146 9.58 21.34 -18.63
CA ASN A 146 10.19 20.17 -18.02
C ASN A 146 10.90 19.30 -19.08
N PHE A 147 12.22 19.10 -18.91
CA PHE A 147 13.01 18.29 -19.85
C PHE A 147 12.52 16.83 -19.94
N ALA A 148 11.96 16.27 -18.87
CA ALA A 148 11.38 14.92 -18.92
C ALA A 148 10.12 14.85 -19.80
N TYR A 149 9.40 15.96 -19.95
CA TYR A 149 8.28 16.08 -20.90
C TYR A 149 8.77 16.29 -22.33
N THR A 150 9.68 17.24 -22.53
CA THR A 150 10.16 17.60 -23.88
C THR A 150 11.00 16.48 -24.56
N HIS A 151 11.61 15.60 -23.77
CA HIS A 151 12.37 14.43 -24.25
C HIS A 151 11.67 13.09 -23.96
N PHE A 152 10.34 13.11 -23.83
CA PHE A 152 9.61 11.91 -23.40
C PHE A 152 9.74 10.74 -24.39
N GLU A 153 9.75 11.01 -25.70
CA GLU A 153 9.97 9.95 -26.71
C GLU A 153 11.35 9.33 -26.61
N GLU A 154 12.40 10.14 -26.36
CA GLU A 154 13.76 9.61 -26.12
C GLU A 154 13.81 8.74 -24.85
N ILE A 155 13.05 9.13 -23.79
CA ILE A 155 12.92 8.29 -22.60
C ILE A 155 12.24 6.96 -22.96
N CYS A 156 11.17 6.98 -23.76
CA CYS A 156 10.49 5.76 -24.23
C CYS A 156 11.45 4.83 -25.00
N GLU A 157 12.33 5.38 -25.84
CA GLU A 157 13.32 4.58 -26.56
C GLU A 157 14.30 3.88 -25.63
N ILE A 158 14.77 4.59 -24.56
CA ILE A 158 15.64 3.99 -23.53
C ILE A 158 14.86 2.90 -22.78
N MET A 159 13.65 3.20 -22.32
CA MET A 159 12.81 2.25 -21.57
C MET A 159 12.57 0.95 -22.39
N LYS A 160 12.24 1.10 -23.67
CA LYS A 160 12.06 -0.03 -24.60
C LYS A 160 13.35 -0.84 -24.77
N ALA A 161 14.49 -0.17 -24.92
CA ALA A 161 15.77 -0.85 -25.16
C ALA A 161 16.20 -1.76 -24.00
N TYR A 162 15.82 -1.39 -22.78
CA TYR A 162 16.18 -2.12 -21.55
C TYR A 162 15.00 -2.88 -20.92
N ASP A 163 13.82 -2.89 -21.54
CA ASP A 163 12.59 -3.50 -21.02
C ASP A 163 12.20 -2.97 -19.61
N VAL A 164 12.33 -1.66 -19.40
CA VAL A 164 11.97 -0.97 -18.16
C VAL A 164 10.57 -0.39 -18.29
N ALA A 165 9.71 -0.55 -17.27
CA ALA A 165 8.37 0.01 -17.23
C ALA A 165 8.32 1.42 -16.66
N PHE A 166 7.35 2.23 -17.08
CA PHE A 166 7.05 3.52 -16.45
C PHE A 166 6.22 3.35 -15.18
N SER A 167 6.58 4.10 -14.13
CA SER A 167 5.69 4.65 -13.13
C SER A 167 5.60 6.15 -13.41
N LEU A 168 4.57 6.60 -14.14
CA LEU A 168 4.42 8.02 -14.46
C LEU A 168 4.04 8.78 -13.20
N GLY A 169 4.99 9.59 -12.70
CA GLY A 169 4.96 10.18 -11.37
C GLY A 169 3.95 11.33 -11.26
N ASP A 170 3.21 11.36 -10.16
CA ASP A 170 2.27 12.41 -9.78
C ASP A 170 2.97 13.54 -9.00
N GLY A 171 3.80 14.30 -9.69
CA GLY A 171 4.58 15.38 -9.09
C GLY A 171 3.76 16.51 -8.46
N LEU A 172 2.50 16.66 -8.88
CA LEU A 172 1.55 17.64 -8.36
C LEU A 172 0.45 17.01 -7.49
N ARG A 173 0.68 15.82 -6.93
CA ARG A 173 -0.25 15.20 -5.97
C ARG A 173 -0.51 16.10 -4.76
N PRO A 174 -1.72 16.06 -4.16
CA PRO A 174 -2.02 16.80 -2.94
C PRO A 174 -1.24 16.25 -1.75
N GLY A 175 -0.77 17.15 -0.88
CA GLY A 175 -0.10 16.83 0.39
C GLY A 175 -0.97 17.06 1.62
N SER A 176 -2.23 17.42 1.41
CA SER A 176 -3.28 17.47 2.43
C SER A 176 -4.63 17.22 1.79
N ILE A 177 -5.62 16.80 2.61
CA ILE A 177 -6.99 16.60 2.12
C ILE A 177 -7.64 17.92 1.64
N ALA A 178 -7.12 19.07 2.08
CA ALA A 178 -7.60 20.39 1.63
C ALA A 178 -7.27 20.67 0.16
N ASP A 179 -6.22 20.04 -0.36
CA ASP A 179 -5.73 20.23 -1.74
C ASP A 179 -6.21 19.09 -2.68
N ALA A 180 -6.99 18.14 -2.17
CA ALA A 180 -7.41 16.96 -2.91
C ALA A 180 -8.28 17.29 -4.12
N ASN A 181 -8.03 16.61 -5.24
CA ASN A 181 -8.77 16.74 -6.50
C ASN A 181 -8.79 18.18 -7.06
N ASP A 182 -7.75 18.96 -6.78
CA ASP A 182 -7.67 20.32 -7.31
C ASP A 182 -7.29 20.35 -8.80
N GLU A 183 -7.33 21.56 -9.37
CA GLU A 183 -7.05 21.80 -10.78
C GLU A 183 -5.63 21.35 -11.17
N ALA A 184 -4.62 21.58 -10.31
CA ALA A 184 -3.24 21.22 -10.59
C ALA A 184 -3.05 19.69 -10.64
N GLN A 185 -3.64 18.95 -9.70
CA GLN A 185 -3.61 17.49 -9.69
C GLN A 185 -4.24 16.91 -10.95
N PHE A 186 -5.42 17.37 -11.31
CA PHE A 186 -6.15 16.82 -12.45
C PHE A 186 -5.55 17.24 -13.81
N ALA A 187 -4.97 18.44 -13.92
CA ALA A 187 -4.24 18.85 -15.13
C ALA A 187 -3.00 17.98 -15.37
N GLU A 188 -2.25 17.65 -14.29
CA GLU A 188 -1.16 16.69 -14.39
C GLU A 188 -1.67 15.30 -14.81
N LEU A 189 -2.74 14.79 -14.19
CA LEU A 189 -3.31 13.48 -14.51
C LEU A 189 -3.72 13.37 -15.99
N GLU A 190 -4.32 14.41 -16.56
CA GLU A 190 -4.66 14.48 -17.99
C GLU A 190 -3.40 14.37 -18.85
N THR A 191 -2.33 15.08 -18.49
CA THR A 191 -1.02 14.98 -19.17
C THR A 191 -0.43 13.58 -19.05
N LEU A 192 -0.52 12.93 -17.88
CA LEU A 192 -0.07 11.54 -17.72
C LEU A 192 -0.85 10.59 -18.63
N GLY A 193 -2.13 10.84 -18.86
CA GLY A 193 -2.94 10.09 -19.82
C GLY A 193 -2.48 10.30 -21.28
N GLU A 194 -2.04 11.51 -21.67
CA GLU A 194 -1.42 11.77 -22.97
C GLU A 194 -0.09 11.03 -23.13
N LEU A 195 0.78 11.13 -22.13
CA LEU A 195 2.09 10.46 -22.12
C LEU A 195 1.96 8.94 -22.14
N THR A 196 0.93 8.39 -21.53
CA THR A 196 0.63 6.94 -21.57
C THR A 196 0.43 6.46 -23.02
N LYS A 197 -0.31 7.24 -23.84
CA LYS A 197 -0.52 6.87 -25.24
C LYS A 197 0.78 6.88 -26.03
N ILE A 198 1.67 7.83 -25.78
CA ILE A 198 2.99 7.91 -26.40
C ILE A 198 3.82 6.68 -25.99
N ALA A 199 3.90 6.37 -24.68
CA ALA A 199 4.65 5.21 -24.19
C ALA A 199 4.16 3.90 -24.81
N TRP A 200 2.84 3.71 -24.94
CA TRP A 200 2.27 2.52 -25.60
C TRP A 200 2.58 2.44 -27.10
N GLN A 201 2.72 3.57 -27.80
CA GLN A 201 3.19 3.57 -29.20
C GLN A 201 4.63 3.08 -29.32
N HIS A 202 5.42 3.22 -28.26
CA HIS A 202 6.78 2.69 -28.16
C HIS A 202 6.84 1.27 -27.56
N ASP A 203 5.71 0.60 -27.32
CA ASP A 203 5.60 -0.71 -26.65
C ASP A 203 6.14 -0.72 -25.21
N VAL A 204 6.11 0.40 -24.50
CA VAL A 204 6.55 0.51 -23.10
C VAL A 204 5.38 0.37 -22.16
N GLN A 205 5.53 -0.47 -21.15
CA GLN A 205 4.52 -0.67 -20.10
C GLN A 205 4.43 0.58 -19.19
N VAL A 206 3.21 0.92 -18.76
CA VAL A 206 2.94 2.10 -17.96
C VAL A 206 2.05 1.74 -16.78
N MET A 207 2.37 2.27 -15.60
CA MET A 207 1.45 2.52 -14.51
C MET A 207 1.46 4.01 -14.17
N ILE A 208 0.36 4.52 -13.65
CA ILE A 208 0.16 5.93 -13.31
C ILE A 208 0.26 6.07 -11.80
N GLU A 209 1.10 6.96 -11.28
CA GLU A 209 1.08 7.32 -9.87
C GLU A 209 -0.13 8.19 -9.53
N GLY A 210 -0.61 8.09 -8.30
CA GLY A 210 -1.80 8.79 -7.85
C GLY A 210 -1.69 9.29 -6.41
N PRO A 211 -2.74 9.99 -5.93
CA PRO A 211 -2.67 10.90 -4.79
C PRO A 211 -2.36 10.21 -3.47
N GLY A 212 -1.72 10.99 -2.57
CA GLY A 212 -1.41 10.59 -1.21
C GLY A 212 -2.43 11.06 -0.15
N HIS A 213 -3.24 12.10 -0.44
CA HIS A 213 -4.20 12.68 0.51
C HIS A 213 -5.52 12.97 -0.19
N VAL A 214 -6.54 12.14 0.06
CA VAL A 214 -7.89 12.32 -0.50
C VAL A 214 -8.92 11.90 0.54
N PRO A 215 -9.86 12.78 0.94
CA PRO A 215 -10.92 12.41 1.86
C PRO A 215 -11.86 11.39 1.22
N MET A 216 -12.46 10.53 2.03
CA MET A 216 -13.21 9.35 1.59
C MET A 216 -14.21 9.63 0.46
N HIS A 217 -14.97 10.72 0.57
CA HIS A 217 -16.04 11.07 -0.39
C HIS A 217 -15.53 11.50 -1.77
N MET A 218 -14.23 11.79 -1.93
CA MET A 218 -13.62 12.20 -3.19
C MET A 218 -12.80 11.08 -3.86
N ILE A 219 -12.60 9.93 -3.21
CA ILE A 219 -11.76 8.84 -3.70
C ILE A 219 -12.33 8.23 -4.98
N GLN A 220 -13.66 8.04 -5.04
CA GLN A 220 -14.31 7.46 -6.21
C GLN A 220 -14.14 8.35 -7.44
N GLU A 221 -14.38 9.64 -7.32
CA GLU A 221 -14.17 10.62 -8.39
C GLU A 221 -12.74 10.61 -8.92
N ASN A 222 -11.76 10.56 -8.00
CA ASN A 222 -10.34 10.49 -8.35
C ASN A 222 -10.02 9.25 -9.20
N MET A 223 -10.51 8.08 -8.78
CA MET A 223 -10.31 6.82 -9.51
C MET A 223 -11.01 6.82 -10.87
N GLU A 224 -12.26 7.28 -10.93
CA GLU A 224 -13.03 7.34 -12.17
C GLU A 224 -12.38 8.27 -13.19
N LYS A 225 -11.86 9.43 -12.74
CA LYS A 225 -11.12 10.35 -13.61
C LYS A 225 -9.85 9.68 -14.15
N GLN A 226 -9.08 9.01 -13.33
CA GLN A 226 -7.88 8.29 -13.79
C GLN A 226 -8.23 7.22 -14.83
N LEU A 227 -9.23 6.39 -14.58
CA LEU A 227 -9.65 5.36 -15.53
C LEU A 227 -10.02 5.92 -16.89
N LYS A 228 -10.68 7.08 -16.89
CA LYS A 228 -11.11 7.75 -18.11
C LYS A 228 -9.94 8.39 -18.84
N GLU A 229 -9.16 9.23 -18.18
CA GLU A 229 -8.12 10.06 -18.81
C GLU A 229 -6.89 9.18 -19.20
N CYS A 230 -6.57 8.18 -18.39
CA CYS A 230 -5.42 7.30 -18.64
C CYS A 230 -5.80 5.95 -19.30
N GLN A 231 -7.01 5.82 -19.85
CA GLN A 231 -7.48 4.65 -20.62
C GLN A 231 -7.29 3.31 -19.85
N GLU A 232 -7.65 3.32 -18.58
CA GLU A 232 -7.54 2.16 -17.67
C GLU A 232 -6.11 1.66 -17.45
N ALA A 233 -5.07 2.43 -17.77
CA ALA A 233 -3.71 2.13 -17.34
C ALA A 233 -3.68 1.86 -15.83
N PRO A 234 -2.89 0.88 -15.34
CA PRO A 234 -2.83 0.55 -13.93
C PRO A 234 -2.58 1.79 -13.06
N PHE A 235 -3.39 2.01 -12.03
CA PHE A 235 -3.21 3.10 -11.07
C PHE A 235 -2.41 2.61 -9.88
N TYR A 236 -1.43 3.41 -9.44
CA TYR A 236 -0.55 3.16 -8.31
C TYR A 236 -0.61 4.35 -7.35
N THR A 237 -1.22 4.18 -6.18
CA THR A 237 -1.52 5.29 -5.28
C THR A 237 -0.75 5.21 -3.97
N LEU A 238 -0.38 6.36 -3.41
CA LEU A 238 0.17 6.49 -2.06
C LEU A 238 -0.99 6.61 -1.05
N GLY A 239 -1.52 5.50 -0.62
CA GLY A 239 -2.71 5.47 0.20
C GLY A 239 -3.99 5.42 -0.64
N PRO A 240 -4.85 6.46 -0.60
CA PRO A 240 -4.65 7.78 0.01
C PRO A 240 -4.99 7.88 1.51
N LEU A 241 -4.33 8.82 2.19
CA LEU A 241 -4.69 9.23 3.55
C LEU A 241 -6.05 9.94 3.51
N THR A 242 -7.00 9.48 4.32
CA THR A 242 -8.38 10.01 4.32
C THR A 242 -8.57 11.19 5.28
N THR A 243 -7.60 11.46 6.12
CA THR A 243 -7.54 12.58 7.08
C THR A 243 -6.09 12.87 7.46
N ASP A 244 -5.79 14.11 7.84
CA ASP A 244 -4.43 14.56 8.16
C ASP A 244 -4.18 14.70 9.68
N ILE A 245 -5.14 14.31 10.52
CA ILE A 245 -5.10 14.58 11.98
C ILE A 245 -4.30 13.57 12.81
N ALA A 246 -3.73 12.56 12.21
CA ALA A 246 -3.21 11.41 12.94
C ALA A 246 -1.72 11.10 12.67
N PRO A 247 -0.77 12.04 12.87
CA PRO A 247 0.65 11.75 12.78
C PRO A 247 1.05 10.57 13.67
N GLY A 248 1.83 9.63 13.14
CA GLY A 248 2.17 8.37 13.79
C GLY A 248 1.16 7.23 13.54
N TYR A 249 0.00 7.54 12.96
CA TYR A 249 -1.05 6.59 12.57
C TYR A 249 -1.40 6.68 11.08
N ASP A 250 -0.53 7.29 10.28
CA ASP A 250 -0.78 7.50 8.86
C ASP A 250 -0.98 6.20 8.07
N HIS A 251 -0.39 5.08 8.52
CA HIS A 251 -0.67 3.75 8.00
C HIS A 251 -2.14 3.34 8.16
N ILE A 252 -2.83 3.78 9.23
CA ILE A 252 -4.26 3.50 9.44
C ILE A 252 -5.11 4.40 8.55
N THR A 253 -4.88 5.71 8.58
CA THR A 253 -5.68 6.67 7.80
C THR A 253 -5.56 6.40 6.30
N SER A 254 -4.38 6.02 5.84
CA SER A 254 -4.13 5.65 4.44
C SER A 254 -4.62 4.24 4.12
N GLY A 255 -4.59 3.30 5.05
CA GLY A 255 -5.15 1.95 4.87
C GLY A 255 -6.65 1.98 4.58
N ILE A 256 -7.40 2.92 5.18
CA ILE A 256 -8.81 3.16 4.87
C ILE A 256 -8.98 3.57 3.40
N GLY A 257 -8.25 4.59 2.96
CA GLY A 257 -8.32 5.08 1.58
C GLY A 257 -7.79 4.08 0.56
N ALA A 258 -6.73 3.34 0.91
CA ALA A 258 -6.17 2.28 0.10
C ALA A 258 -7.20 1.16 -0.19
N ALA A 259 -7.96 0.73 0.82
CA ALA A 259 -9.03 -0.24 0.63
C ALA A 259 -10.13 0.30 -0.30
N MET A 260 -10.50 1.57 -0.15
CA MET A 260 -11.52 2.19 -0.99
C MET A 260 -11.07 2.34 -2.44
N ILE A 261 -9.88 2.92 -2.68
CA ILE A 261 -9.41 3.16 -4.04
C ILE A 261 -9.10 1.83 -4.75
N GLY A 262 -8.60 0.83 -4.00
CA GLY A 262 -8.41 -0.53 -4.49
C GLY A 262 -9.73 -1.17 -4.92
N TRP A 263 -10.80 -0.99 -4.16
CA TRP A 263 -12.15 -1.44 -4.53
C TRP A 263 -12.63 -0.78 -5.83
N TYR A 264 -12.41 0.52 -5.99
CA TYR A 264 -12.81 1.25 -7.20
C TYR A 264 -11.93 0.95 -8.43
N GLY A 265 -10.80 0.26 -8.27
CA GLY A 265 -10.02 -0.23 -9.42
C GLY A 265 -8.51 0.04 -9.40
N CYS A 266 -7.96 0.64 -8.35
CA CYS A 266 -6.52 0.81 -8.21
C CYS A 266 -5.81 -0.55 -8.24
N ALA A 267 -4.71 -0.65 -8.97
CA ALA A 267 -4.01 -1.90 -9.23
C ALA A 267 -2.85 -2.17 -8.28
N MET A 268 -2.21 -1.11 -7.78
CA MET A 268 -1.09 -1.20 -6.85
C MET A 268 -1.17 -0.08 -5.81
N LEU A 269 -0.81 -0.40 -4.59
CA LEU A 269 -0.82 0.50 -3.45
C LEU A 269 0.62 0.69 -2.95
N CYS A 270 1.06 1.92 -2.85
CA CYS A 270 2.26 2.27 -2.13
C CYS A 270 1.95 2.27 -0.63
N TYR A 271 2.69 1.48 0.13
CA TYR A 271 2.46 1.41 1.56
C TYR A 271 2.83 2.74 2.26
N VAL A 272 2.21 2.96 3.40
CA VAL A 272 2.53 4.05 4.32
C VAL A 272 2.87 3.42 5.66
N THR A 273 3.93 3.93 6.30
CA THR A 273 4.36 3.47 7.62
C THR A 273 3.88 4.40 8.73
N PRO A 274 3.93 3.98 10.01
CA PRO A 274 3.63 4.88 11.13
C PRO A 274 4.51 6.15 11.17
N LYS A 275 5.66 6.13 10.48
CA LYS A 275 6.61 7.26 10.44
C LYS A 275 6.47 8.17 9.23
N GLU A 276 5.44 7.98 8.43
CA GLU A 276 5.16 8.93 7.33
C GLU A 276 5.11 10.36 7.88
N HIS A 277 5.70 11.30 7.15
CA HIS A 277 5.87 12.71 7.55
C HIS A 277 6.72 12.97 8.82
N LEU A 278 7.20 11.92 9.54
CA LEU A 278 7.91 12.07 10.81
C LEU A 278 9.37 11.62 10.76
N GLY A 279 9.70 10.61 9.98
CA GLY A 279 11.07 10.10 9.91
C GLY A 279 11.24 8.86 9.05
N LEU A 280 12.49 8.41 8.92
CA LEU A 280 12.81 7.19 8.19
C LEU A 280 12.32 5.96 8.97
N PRO A 281 11.59 5.02 8.33
CA PRO A 281 11.06 3.85 9.02
C PRO A 281 12.15 2.85 9.42
N THR A 282 11.95 2.19 10.55
CA THR A 282 12.66 0.98 10.94
C THR A 282 12.04 -0.24 10.23
N LYS A 283 12.69 -1.41 10.33
CA LYS A 283 12.11 -2.64 9.75
C LYS A 283 10.77 -3.04 10.39
N GLU A 284 10.56 -2.73 11.66
CA GLU A 284 9.28 -2.96 12.35
C GLU A 284 8.19 -2.04 11.81
N ASP A 285 8.51 -0.77 11.55
CA ASP A 285 7.58 0.16 10.89
C ASP A 285 7.23 -0.31 9.47
N VAL A 286 8.21 -0.87 8.75
CA VAL A 286 8.01 -1.49 7.44
C VAL A 286 7.03 -2.66 7.54
N LYS A 287 7.21 -3.56 8.53
CA LYS A 287 6.25 -4.65 8.78
C LYS A 287 4.85 -4.13 9.00
N VAL A 288 4.69 -3.15 9.89
CA VAL A 288 3.37 -2.56 10.20
C VAL A 288 2.72 -1.99 8.95
N GLY A 289 3.48 -1.23 8.16
CA GLY A 289 2.98 -0.67 6.89
C GLY A 289 2.55 -1.75 5.90
N VAL A 290 3.40 -2.74 5.64
CA VAL A 290 3.09 -3.83 4.69
C VAL A 290 1.87 -4.63 5.13
N VAL A 291 1.79 -5.03 6.41
CA VAL A 291 0.63 -5.79 6.93
C VAL A 291 -0.66 -4.97 6.81
N THR A 292 -0.63 -3.67 7.16
CA THR A 292 -1.78 -2.77 7.00
C THR A 292 -2.27 -2.76 5.54
N TYR A 293 -1.34 -2.63 4.60
CA TYR A 293 -1.68 -2.56 3.19
C TYR A 293 -2.09 -3.91 2.58
N LYS A 294 -1.58 -5.03 3.10
CA LYS A 294 -2.09 -6.37 2.74
C LYS A 294 -3.55 -6.53 3.20
N ILE A 295 -3.91 -5.99 4.36
CA ILE A 295 -5.30 -5.96 4.84
C ILE A 295 -6.16 -5.11 3.90
N ALA A 296 -5.71 -3.89 3.56
CA ALA A 296 -6.43 -2.99 2.66
C ALA A 296 -6.63 -3.59 1.27
N ALA A 297 -5.58 -4.16 0.68
CA ALA A 297 -5.62 -4.83 -0.62
C ALA A 297 -6.57 -6.03 -0.62
N HIS A 298 -6.50 -6.88 0.42
CA HIS A 298 -7.37 -8.03 0.54
C HIS A 298 -8.84 -7.62 0.69
N ALA A 299 -9.12 -6.58 1.49
CA ALA A 299 -10.47 -6.03 1.62
C ALA A 299 -11.02 -5.50 0.28
N ALA A 300 -10.15 -4.83 -0.51
CA ALA A 300 -10.50 -4.37 -1.85
C ALA A 300 -10.79 -5.54 -2.81
N ASP A 301 -9.96 -6.59 -2.77
CA ASP A 301 -10.14 -7.77 -3.62
C ASP A 301 -11.43 -8.54 -3.30
N LEU A 302 -11.80 -8.62 -2.02
CA LEU A 302 -13.10 -9.14 -1.58
C LEU A 302 -14.25 -8.28 -2.13
N ALA A 303 -14.16 -6.96 -2.00
CA ALA A 303 -15.19 -6.02 -2.46
C ALA A 303 -15.36 -6.03 -3.99
N LYS A 304 -14.28 -6.25 -4.75
CA LYS A 304 -14.31 -6.46 -6.21
C LYS A 304 -14.90 -7.81 -6.61
N GLY A 305 -15.09 -8.73 -5.68
CA GLY A 305 -15.54 -10.10 -5.98
C GLY A 305 -14.45 -10.92 -6.69
N HIS A 306 -13.16 -10.66 -6.42
CA HIS A 306 -12.07 -11.41 -7.06
C HIS A 306 -12.19 -12.91 -6.77
N PRO A 307 -12.10 -13.79 -7.80
CA PRO A 307 -12.22 -15.23 -7.60
C PRO A 307 -11.20 -15.77 -6.58
N GLY A 308 -11.70 -16.51 -5.59
CA GLY A 308 -10.87 -17.11 -4.54
C GLY A 308 -10.46 -16.18 -3.38
N ALA A 309 -10.73 -14.87 -3.43
CA ALA A 309 -10.38 -13.97 -2.32
C ALA A 309 -11.02 -14.41 -0.99
N GLN A 310 -12.30 -14.80 -1.00
CA GLN A 310 -13.05 -15.23 0.19
C GLN A 310 -12.55 -16.55 0.80
N ALA A 311 -11.81 -17.37 0.07
CA ALA A 311 -11.47 -18.73 0.50
C ALA A 311 -10.63 -18.75 1.80
N ARG A 312 -9.66 -17.83 1.92
CA ARG A 312 -8.79 -17.71 3.11
C ARG A 312 -9.59 -17.24 4.34
N ASP A 313 -10.48 -16.27 4.16
CA ASP A 313 -11.36 -15.77 5.24
C ASP A 313 -12.28 -16.87 5.75
N ASN A 314 -12.87 -17.66 4.86
CA ASN A 314 -13.69 -18.79 5.23
C ASN A 314 -12.91 -19.85 6.02
N ALA A 315 -11.70 -20.19 5.57
CA ALA A 315 -10.83 -21.15 6.24
C ALA A 315 -10.42 -20.67 7.65
N LEU A 316 -10.01 -19.40 7.75
CA LEU A 316 -9.63 -18.79 9.02
C LEU A 316 -10.83 -18.68 9.97
N SER A 317 -11.99 -18.25 9.49
CA SER A 317 -13.21 -18.14 10.29
C SER A 317 -13.66 -19.50 10.80
N LYS A 318 -13.54 -20.56 9.99
CA LYS A 318 -13.79 -21.93 10.41
C LYS A 318 -12.80 -22.39 11.49
N ALA A 319 -11.51 -22.16 11.29
CA ALA A 319 -10.48 -22.49 12.29
C ALA A 319 -10.73 -21.77 13.62
N ARG A 320 -11.12 -20.48 13.57
CA ARG A 320 -11.48 -19.69 14.75
C ARG A 320 -12.70 -20.25 15.47
N PHE A 321 -13.75 -20.60 14.75
CA PHE A 321 -14.95 -21.19 15.36
C PHE A 321 -14.68 -22.55 16.04
N GLU A 322 -13.81 -23.35 15.42
CA GLU A 322 -13.42 -24.69 15.92
C GLU A 322 -12.29 -24.66 16.95
N PHE A 323 -11.80 -23.45 17.35
CA PHE A 323 -10.68 -23.28 18.27
C PHE A 323 -9.39 -23.98 17.82
N ARG A 324 -9.18 -24.12 16.53
CA ARG A 324 -7.94 -24.63 15.95
C ARG A 324 -6.92 -23.49 15.85
N TRP A 325 -6.32 -23.16 17.00
CA TRP A 325 -5.46 -21.98 17.17
C TRP A 325 -4.29 -21.95 16.20
N GLU A 326 -3.58 -23.07 16.02
CA GLU A 326 -2.44 -23.16 15.10
C GLU A 326 -2.86 -22.86 13.66
N ASP A 327 -3.99 -23.40 13.21
CA ASP A 327 -4.53 -23.11 11.87
C ASP A 327 -4.94 -21.65 11.75
N GLN A 328 -5.56 -21.08 12.79
CA GLN A 328 -5.94 -19.67 12.81
C GLN A 328 -4.72 -18.76 12.69
N PHE A 329 -3.63 -19.05 13.42
CA PHE A 329 -2.39 -18.28 13.32
C PHE A 329 -1.76 -18.42 11.94
N ASN A 330 -1.61 -19.63 11.43
CA ASN A 330 -0.97 -19.91 10.14
C ASN A 330 -1.76 -19.35 8.94
N LEU A 331 -3.06 -19.22 9.05
CA LEU A 331 -3.91 -18.58 8.05
C LEU A 331 -3.92 -17.05 8.14
N SER A 332 -3.46 -16.46 9.24
CA SER A 332 -3.41 -15.00 9.42
C SER A 332 -2.33 -14.34 8.57
N LEU A 333 -2.44 -13.03 8.35
CA LEU A 333 -1.42 -12.24 7.65
C LEU A 333 -0.16 -12.05 8.51
N ASP A 334 -0.30 -12.06 9.84
CA ASP A 334 0.78 -11.94 10.81
C ASP A 334 0.63 -13.00 11.90
N PRO A 335 1.13 -14.23 11.64
CA PRO A 335 1.05 -15.34 12.60
C PRO A 335 1.76 -15.04 13.91
N ASP A 336 2.89 -14.34 13.87
CA ASP A 336 3.73 -14.06 15.03
C ASP A 336 2.99 -13.13 16.01
N THR A 337 2.38 -12.06 15.51
CA THR A 337 1.57 -11.13 16.32
C THR A 337 0.30 -11.81 16.84
N ALA A 338 -0.40 -12.58 16.00
CA ALA A 338 -1.62 -13.30 16.40
C ALA A 338 -1.34 -14.27 17.56
N ARG A 339 -0.28 -15.06 17.46
CA ARG A 339 0.16 -15.98 18.52
C ARG A 339 0.57 -15.23 19.79
N SER A 340 1.39 -14.20 19.65
CA SER A 340 1.86 -13.40 20.78
C SER A 340 0.70 -12.82 21.59
N TYR A 341 -0.31 -12.26 20.93
CA TYR A 341 -1.48 -11.67 21.60
C TYR A 341 -2.37 -12.72 22.26
N HIS A 342 -2.53 -13.88 21.61
CA HIS A 342 -3.28 -14.99 22.20
C HIS A 342 -2.60 -15.51 23.46
N ASP A 343 -1.29 -15.73 23.41
CA ASP A 343 -0.52 -16.36 24.49
C ASP A 343 -0.23 -15.43 25.67
N ALA A 344 -0.17 -14.11 25.42
CA ALA A 344 0.25 -13.12 26.42
C ALA A 344 -0.63 -13.09 27.68
N THR A 345 -1.89 -13.46 27.57
CA THR A 345 -2.88 -13.38 28.67
C THR A 345 -3.31 -14.74 29.18
N LEU A 346 -2.66 -15.82 28.75
CA LEU A 346 -2.99 -17.18 29.17
C LEU A 346 -1.93 -17.73 30.15
N PRO A 347 -2.35 -18.26 31.32
CA PRO A 347 -1.43 -18.56 32.41
C PRO A 347 -0.51 -19.75 32.17
N ASP A 348 -0.93 -20.72 31.37
CA ASP A 348 -0.19 -21.94 31.10
C ASP A 348 -0.44 -22.51 29.68
N ASN A 349 0.34 -23.52 29.32
CA ASN A 349 0.25 -24.17 28.02
C ASN A 349 -1.08 -24.93 27.79
N ALA A 350 -1.74 -25.39 28.81
CA ALA A 350 -3.02 -26.08 28.68
C ALA A 350 -4.12 -25.08 28.34
N ALA A 351 -4.07 -23.88 28.91
CA ALA A 351 -4.99 -22.79 28.56
C ALA A 351 -4.81 -22.31 27.10
N LYS A 352 -3.60 -22.36 26.55
CA LYS A 352 -3.31 -21.94 25.17
C LYS A 352 -3.94 -22.81 24.08
N VAL A 353 -4.32 -24.04 24.39
CA VAL A 353 -5.01 -24.96 23.47
C VAL A 353 -6.48 -25.14 23.82
N ALA A 354 -6.98 -24.39 24.79
CA ALA A 354 -8.36 -24.50 25.27
C ALA A 354 -9.37 -23.93 24.24
N HIS A 355 -10.62 -24.35 24.35
CA HIS A 355 -11.73 -23.91 23.50
C HIS A 355 -12.33 -22.59 24.00
N PHE A 356 -11.48 -21.64 24.36
CA PHE A 356 -11.81 -20.25 24.69
C PHE A 356 -10.54 -19.40 24.64
N CYS A 357 -10.68 -18.08 24.55
CA CYS A 357 -9.59 -17.13 24.75
C CYS A 357 -9.79 -16.32 26.03
N SER A 358 -8.78 -15.57 26.45
CA SER A 358 -8.83 -14.75 27.66
C SER A 358 -9.90 -13.65 27.65
N MET A 359 -10.38 -13.23 26.47
CA MET A 359 -11.41 -12.19 26.35
C MET A 359 -12.74 -12.61 26.97
N CYS A 360 -13.23 -13.82 26.65
CA CYS A 360 -14.52 -14.31 27.13
C CYS A 360 -14.39 -15.32 28.29
N GLY A 361 -13.22 -15.97 28.42
CA GLY A 361 -13.06 -17.07 29.35
C GLY A 361 -13.91 -18.30 29.00
N PRO A 362 -13.91 -19.33 29.89
CA PRO A 362 -14.50 -20.64 29.56
C PRO A 362 -16.01 -20.66 29.49
N HIS A 363 -16.70 -19.70 30.12
CA HIS A 363 -18.17 -19.73 30.28
C HIS A 363 -18.95 -18.75 29.41
N PHE A 364 -18.28 -17.75 28.83
CA PHE A 364 -18.93 -16.66 28.08
C PHE A 364 -18.58 -16.65 26.58
N CYS A 365 -17.87 -17.64 26.08
CA CYS A 365 -17.50 -17.69 24.68
C CYS A 365 -18.73 -18.03 23.82
N SER A 366 -19.19 -17.08 23.00
CA SER A 366 -20.34 -17.25 22.13
C SER A 366 -20.21 -18.40 21.13
N MET A 367 -18.99 -18.63 20.61
CA MET A 367 -18.71 -19.73 19.68
C MET A 367 -18.87 -21.09 20.37
N LYS A 368 -18.40 -21.24 21.61
CA LYS A 368 -18.58 -22.44 22.42
C LYS A 368 -20.06 -22.68 22.72
N ILE A 369 -20.77 -21.65 23.16
CA ILE A 369 -22.20 -21.73 23.44
C ILE A 369 -22.99 -22.13 22.18
N THR A 370 -22.63 -21.57 21.02
CA THR A 370 -23.26 -21.93 19.75
C THR A 370 -23.00 -23.39 19.39
N GLN A 371 -21.77 -23.90 19.64
CA GLN A 371 -21.46 -25.31 19.41
C GLN A 371 -22.28 -26.22 20.35
N ASP A 372 -22.39 -25.84 21.63
CA ASP A 372 -23.21 -26.58 22.60
C ASP A 372 -24.70 -26.64 22.14
N VAL A 373 -25.22 -25.57 21.53
CA VAL A 373 -26.58 -25.56 20.93
C VAL A 373 -26.67 -26.50 19.73
N ARG A 374 -25.66 -26.55 18.87
CA ARG A 374 -25.62 -27.46 17.71
C ARG A 374 -25.58 -28.92 18.17
N ASP A 375 -24.75 -29.21 19.17
CA ASP A 375 -24.64 -30.56 19.75
C ASP A 375 -25.95 -31.00 20.41
N TYR A 376 -26.65 -30.09 21.11
CA TYR A 376 -27.95 -30.31 21.66
C TYR A 376 -29.00 -30.59 20.54
N ALA A 377 -29.00 -29.82 19.46
CA ALA A 377 -29.87 -30.02 18.31
C ALA A 377 -29.68 -31.40 17.69
N ALA A 378 -28.43 -31.79 17.48
CA ALA A 378 -28.03 -33.09 16.94
C ALA A 378 -28.53 -34.25 17.84
N GLN A 379 -28.34 -34.13 19.16
CA GLN A 379 -28.78 -35.12 20.14
C GLN A 379 -30.33 -35.29 20.14
N LYS A 380 -31.05 -34.20 19.94
CA LYS A 380 -32.51 -34.19 19.93
C LYS A 380 -33.13 -34.46 18.55
N GLN A 381 -32.29 -34.62 17.49
CA GLN A 381 -32.77 -34.75 16.09
C GLN A 381 -33.60 -33.56 15.65
N LEU A 382 -33.31 -32.36 16.10
CA LEU A 382 -34.01 -31.12 15.79
C LEU A 382 -33.25 -30.33 14.72
N GLU A 383 -34.00 -29.56 13.93
CA GLU A 383 -33.43 -28.52 13.10
C GLU A 383 -32.74 -27.46 13.99
N GLU A 384 -31.61 -26.93 13.58
CA GLU A 384 -30.77 -25.98 14.38
C GLU A 384 -31.60 -24.76 14.86
N GLN A 385 -32.49 -24.22 14.01
CA GLN A 385 -33.37 -23.09 14.38
C GLN A 385 -34.39 -23.46 15.47
N GLN A 386 -34.95 -24.68 15.41
CA GLN A 386 -35.87 -25.15 16.43
C GLN A 386 -35.13 -25.41 17.76
N ALA A 387 -33.93 -25.97 17.69
CA ALA A 387 -33.09 -26.20 18.86
C ALA A 387 -32.72 -24.91 19.60
N ILE A 388 -32.41 -23.84 18.86
CA ILE A 388 -32.14 -22.51 19.46
C ILE A 388 -33.36 -22.01 20.24
N GLN A 389 -34.56 -22.10 19.66
CA GLN A 389 -35.80 -21.64 20.31
C GLN A 389 -36.12 -22.47 21.56
N ILE A 390 -35.99 -23.80 21.48
CA ILE A 390 -36.28 -24.68 22.59
C ILE A 390 -35.20 -24.56 23.68
N GLY A 391 -33.93 -24.54 23.31
CA GLY A 391 -32.82 -24.39 24.26
C GLY A 391 -32.85 -23.05 24.99
N MET A 392 -33.16 -21.95 24.32
CA MET A 392 -33.36 -20.63 24.93
C MET A 392 -34.49 -20.64 25.95
N LYS A 393 -35.60 -21.35 25.64
CA LYS A 393 -36.74 -21.47 26.54
C LYS A 393 -36.41 -22.31 27.76
N GLU A 394 -35.77 -23.48 27.57
CA GLU A 394 -35.34 -24.35 28.67
C GLU A 394 -34.33 -23.63 29.61
N LYS A 395 -33.33 -22.96 29.06
CA LYS A 395 -32.35 -22.18 29.85
C LYS A 395 -32.96 -20.97 30.54
N SER A 396 -33.95 -20.32 29.95
CA SER A 396 -34.72 -19.27 30.62
C SER A 396 -35.54 -19.78 31.78
N GLU A 397 -36.09 -21.00 31.68
CA GLU A 397 -36.84 -21.63 32.77
C GLU A 397 -35.90 -22.12 33.91
N GLU A 398 -34.71 -22.65 33.56
CA GLU A 398 -33.68 -23.00 34.53
C GLU A 398 -33.19 -21.76 35.29
N PHE A 399 -32.88 -20.67 34.58
CA PHE A 399 -32.47 -19.40 35.17
C PHE A 399 -33.55 -18.85 36.14
N LYS A 400 -34.78 -18.88 35.77
CA LYS A 400 -35.90 -18.48 36.65
C LYS A 400 -36.02 -19.37 37.89
N LYS A 401 -35.83 -20.67 37.75
CA LYS A 401 -35.85 -21.64 38.87
C LYS A 401 -34.61 -21.46 39.79
N ALA A 402 -33.50 -21.02 39.28
CA ALA A 402 -32.25 -20.72 40.04
C ALA A 402 -32.28 -19.37 40.75
N GLY A 403 -33.39 -18.62 40.72
CA GLY A 403 -33.54 -17.38 41.44
C GLY A 403 -33.27 -16.10 40.65
N SER A 404 -33.04 -16.23 39.34
CA SER A 404 -32.78 -15.08 38.42
C SER A 404 -31.55 -14.22 38.81
N GLU A 405 -30.57 -14.80 39.48
CA GLU A 405 -29.29 -14.14 39.80
C GLU A 405 -28.24 -14.44 38.77
N ILE A 406 -27.54 -13.40 38.28
CA ILE A 406 -26.50 -13.51 37.23
C ILE A 406 -25.14 -13.89 37.82
N TYR A 407 -24.96 -13.71 39.12
CA TYR A 407 -23.73 -14.05 39.85
C TYR A 407 -24.05 -14.98 41.03
N LEU A 408 -23.53 -16.20 40.96
CA LEU A 408 -23.37 -17.09 42.08
C LEU A 408 -21.91 -17.03 42.55
#